data_216433638b90bc4e6e61e4f01cb54139
#
_entry.id   216433638b90bc4e6e61e4f01cb54139
#
_cell.length_a   1.000
_cell.length_b   1.000
_cell.length_c   1.000
_cell.angle_alpha   90.00
_cell.angle_beta   90.00
_cell.angle_gamma   90.00
#
_symmetry.space_group_name_H-M   'P 1'
#
loop_
_entity.id
_entity.type
_entity.pdbx_description
1 polymer ?
#
loop_
_entity_poly.entity_id
_entity_poly.type
_entity_poly.pdbx_seq_one_letter_code
_entity_poly.pdbx_strand_id
1 'polypeptide(L)'
;MDAAVADGGFEPRVRASFARQRVMETIGAVLTRVDPGEVEIALPYRADLTQQHGFIHAGIVATILDSACGYAAFSLMPADVAVLTVEYKINLLRPAKGDRLVARARVVRSGKTLTVCAGDVVAQAGAEDVVATMLATVMAVPQRDDLKQ
;
A
#
# COMPACT_ATOMS: atom_id res chain seq x y z
N MET A 1 4.51 12.38 -19.39
CA MET A 1 4.50 12.65 -17.93
C MET A 1 3.31 13.52 -17.64
N ASP A 2 2.32 13.01 -16.91
CA ASP A 2 1.11 13.79 -16.62
C ASP A 2 1.43 15.00 -15.74
N ALA A 3 0.70 16.11 -15.95
CA ALA A 3 0.88 17.36 -15.23
C ALA A 3 0.77 17.24 -13.69
N ALA A 4 0.12 16.20 -13.18
CA ALA A 4 -0.02 15.93 -11.76
C ALA A 4 1.30 15.48 -11.07
N VAL A 5 2.25 14.95 -11.83
CA VAL A 5 3.56 14.53 -11.33
C VAL A 5 4.54 15.71 -11.28
N ALA A 6 4.25 16.78 -12.05
CA ALA A 6 5.16 17.92 -12.21
C ALA A 6 5.10 18.93 -11.05
N ASP A 7 4.07 18.89 -10.16
CA ASP A 7 3.86 19.93 -9.15
C ASP A 7 4.45 19.65 -7.77
N GLY A 8 5.07 18.46 -7.56
CA GLY A 8 5.66 18.08 -6.27
C GLY A 8 4.65 17.92 -5.10
N GLY A 9 3.37 18.16 -5.35
CA GLY A 9 2.31 18.14 -4.33
C GLY A 9 1.78 16.74 -3.97
N PHE A 10 2.21 15.70 -4.69
CA PHE A 10 1.72 14.34 -4.46
C PHE A 10 2.18 13.75 -3.12
N GLU A 11 3.41 13.96 -2.71
CA GLU A 11 3.94 13.35 -1.48
C GLU A 11 3.22 13.87 -0.22
N PRO A 12 3.07 15.18 0.02
CA PRO A 12 2.28 15.66 1.16
C PRO A 12 0.84 15.15 1.14
N ARG A 13 0.22 15.05 -0.02
CA ARG A 13 -1.14 14.55 -0.19
C ARG A 13 -1.25 13.06 0.17
N VAL A 14 -0.32 12.22 -0.30
CA VAL A 14 -0.24 10.79 0.07
C VAL A 14 -0.05 10.64 1.57
N ARG A 15 0.90 11.37 2.16
CA ARG A 15 1.17 11.31 3.61
C ARG A 15 -0.01 11.76 4.45
N ALA A 16 -0.71 12.82 4.03
CA ALA A 16 -1.90 13.31 4.71
C ALA A 16 -3.06 12.30 4.66
N SER A 17 -3.26 11.65 3.52
CA SER A 17 -4.25 10.58 3.38
C SER A 17 -3.90 9.37 4.23
N PHE A 18 -2.67 8.91 4.19
CA PHE A 18 -2.18 7.78 5.00
C PHE A 18 -2.42 8.03 6.50
N ALA A 19 -2.12 9.25 6.99
CA ALA A 19 -2.31 9.62 8.39
C ALA A 19 -3.78 9.55 8.84
N ARG A 20 -4.74 9.62 7.93
CA ARG A 20 -6.18 9.45 8.22
C ARG A 20 -6.66 8.01 8.09
N GLN A 21 -5.85 7.10 7.57
CA GLN A 21 -6.20 5.68 7.45
C GLN A 21 -6.04 4.97 8.79
N ARG A 22 -7.11 4.92 9.58
CA ARG A 22 -7.11 4.48 10.98
C ARG A 22 -6.62 3.04 11.16
N VAL A 23 -6.84 2.17 10.19
CA VAL A 23 -6.36 0.78 10.27
C VAL A 23 -4.83 0.72 10.31
N MET A 24 -4.12 1.63 9.64
CA MET A 24 -2.66 1.70 9.69
C MET A 24 -2.15 2.04 11.09
N GLU A 25 -2.79 2.99 11.77
CA GLU A 25 -2.51 3.29 13.18
C GLU A 25 -2.78 2.09 14.07
N THR A 26 -3.93 1.42 13.88
CA THR A 26 -4.33 0.25 14.67
C THR A 26 -3.30 -0.87 14.60
N ILE A 27 -2.77 -1.16 13.43
CA ILE A 27 -1.78 -2.23 13.26
C ILE A 27 -0.33 -1.76 13.45
N GLY A 28 -0.09 -0.46 13.58
CA GLY A 28 1.25 0.11 13.75
C GLY A 28 2.06 0.18 12.46
N ALA A 29 1.41 0.25 11.31
CA ALA A 29 2.08 0.41 10.03
C ALA A 29 2.56 1.85 9.80
N VAL A 30 3.70 2.00 9.14
CA VAL A 30 4.37 3.28 8.90
C VAL A 30 4.67 3.44 7.41
N LEU A 31 4.33 4.61 6.87
CA LEU A 31 4.67 4.99 5.49
C LEU A 31 6.14 5.43 5.44
N THR A 32 7.01 4.62 4.85
CA THR A 32 8.46 4.84 4.86
C THR A 32 9.00 5.50 3.60
N ARG A 33 8.35 5.29 2.45
CA ARG A 33 8.80 5.87 1.17
C ARG A 33 7.60 6.23 0.30
N VAL A 34 7.68 7.39 -0.34
CA VAL A 34 6.70 7.86 -1.35
C VAL A 34 7.46 8.48 -2.51
N ASP A 35 7.41 7.80 -3.65
CA ASP A 35 7.89 8.32 -4.94
C ASP A 35 6.74 8.26 -5.95
N PRO A 36 6.84 8.95 -7.10
CA PRO A 36 5.81 8.87 -8.12
C PRO A 36 5.61 7.42 -8.60
N GLY A 37 4.43 6.87 -8.33
CA GLY A 37 4.08 5.49 -8.70
C GLY A 37 4.72 4.40 -7.85
N GLU A 38 5.41 4.74 -6.77
CA GLU A 38 6.05 3.77 -5.87
C GLU A 38 5.85 4.16 -4.41
N VAL A 39 5.46 3.19 -3.57
CA VAL A 39 5.24 3.39 -2.13
C VAL A 39 5.76 2.21 -1.33
N GLU A 40 6.36 2.51 -0.17
CA GLU A 40 6.71 1.50 0.83
C GLU A 40 6.00 1.76 2.15
N ILE A 41 5.45 0.68 2.73
CA ILE A 41 4.84 0.67 4.06
C ILE A 41 5.52 -0.41 4.89
N ALA A 42 6.06 -0.03 6.04
CA ALA A 42 6.68 -0.95 6.98
C ALA A 42 5.71 -1.31 8.12
N LEU A 43 5.74 -2.56 8.55
CA LEU A 43 5.00 -3.08 9.67
C LEU A 43 5.96 -3.77 10.64
N PRO A 44 6.27 -3.17 11.80
CA PRO A 44 7.00 -3.86 12.85
C PRO A 44 6.25 -5.09 13.33
N TYR A 45 6.97 -6.16 13.65
CA TYR A 45 6.35 -7.36 14.21
C TYR A 45 5.63 -7.04 15.53
N ARG A 46 4.41 -7.57 15.65
CA ARG A 46 3.63 -7.54 16.90
C ARG A 46 2.93 -8.87 17.07
N ALA A 47 3.02 -9.43 18.26
CA ALA A 47 2.44 -10.74 18.57
C ALA A 47 0.90 -10.76 18.44
N ASP A 48 0.24 -9.62 18.68
CA ASP A 48 -1.22 -9.49 18.55
C ASP A 48 -1.73 -9.39 17.11
N LEU A 49 -0.82 -9.32 16.13
CA LEU A 49 -1.14 -9.36 14.69
C LEU A 49 -0.88 -10.75 14.08
N THR A 50 -0.58 -11.75 14.89
CA THR A 50 -0.23 -13.09 14.43
C THR A 50 -1.44 -14.02 14.39
N GLN A 51 -1.34 -15.06 13.55
CA GLN A 51 -2.20 -16.22 13.63
C GLN A 51 -1.67 -17.19 14.72
N GLN A 52 -2.30 -18.35 14.91
CA GLN A 52 -2.01 -19.29 16.00
C GLN A 52 -0.57 -19.87 16.01
N HIS A 53 0.17 -19.77 14.91
CA HIS A 53 1.57 -20.26 14.82
C HIS A 53 2.61 -19.15 15.06
N GLY A 54 2.19 -17.92 15.38
CA GLY A 54 3.08 -16.79 15.63
C GLY A 54 3.58 -16.07 14.39
N PHE A 55 3.11 -16.42 13.19
CA PHE A 55 3.37 -15.66 11.97
C PHE A 55 2.34 -14.53 11.82
N ILE A 56 2.74 -13.42 11.23
CA ILE A 56 1.79 -12.33 10.94
C ILE A 56 0.65 -12.88 10.07
N HIS A 57 -0.58 -12.60 10.46
CA HIS A 57 -1.77 -13.09 9.78
C HIS A 57 -1.79 -12.63 8.32
N ALA A 58 -2.20 -13.53 7.42
CA ALA A 58 -2.27 -13.25 5.97
C ALA A 58 -3.13 -12.02 5.65
N GLY A 59 -4.20 -11.78 6.39
CA GLY A 59 -5.05 -10.59 6.25
C GLY A 59 -4.31 -9.29 6.58
N ILE A 60 -3.39 -9.30 7.54
CA ILE A 60 -2.55 -8.15 7.88
C ILE A 60 -1.51 -7.91 6.77
N VAL A 61 -0.91 -8.97 6.25
CA VAL A 61 0.00 -8.89 5.09
C VAL A 61 -0.71 -8.25 3.90
N ALA A 62 -1.93 -8.70 3.60
CA ALA A 62 -2.76 -8.13 2.53
C ALA A 62 -3.11 -6.67 2.79
N THR A 63 -3.38 -6.28 4.03
CA THR A 63 -3.75 -4.90 4.41
C THR A 63 -2.64 -3.91 4.07
N ILE A 64 -1.41 -4.17 4.45
CA ILE A 64 -0.29 -3.26 4.15
C ILE A 64 0.03 -3.22 2.66
N LEU A 65 -0.09 -4.33 1.95
CA LEU A 65 0.20 -4.41 0.53
C LEU A 65 -0.88 -3.75 -0.33
N ASP A 66 -2.15 -3.94 0.02
CA ASP A 66 -3.27 -3.24 -0.62
C ASP A 66 -3.13 -1.71 -0.48
N SER A 67 -2.85 -1.24 0.73
CA SER A 67 -2.63 0.19 0.97
C SER A 67 -1.42 0.73 0.22
N ALA A 68 -0.33 -0.01 0.16
CA ALA A 68 0.84 0.39 -0.62
C ALA A 68 0.51 0.52 -2.12
N CYS A 69 -0.25 -0.43 -2.69
CA CYS A 69 -0.73 -0.36 -4.08
C CYS A 69 -1.65 0.85 -4.30
N GLY A 70 -2.60 1.07 -3.40
CA GLY A 70 -3.52 2.20 -3.47
C GLY A 70 -2.80 3.55 -3.46
N TYR A 71 -1.84 3.73 -2.57
CA TYR A 71 -1.06 4.98 -2.50
C TYR A 71 -0.06 5.14 -3.63
N ALA A 72 0.52 4.05 -4.14
CA ALA A 72 1.33 4.11 -5.35
C ALA A 72 0.51 4.65 -6.54
N ALA A 73 -0.71 4.14 -6.74
CA ALA A 73 -1.63 4.65 -7.75
C ALA A 73 -2.02 6.11 -7.48
N PHE A 74 -2.38 6.44 -6.24
CA PHE A 74 -2.83 7.77 -5.83
C PHE A 74 -1.76 8.84 -6.06
N SER A 75 -0.48 8.50 -5.94
CA SER A 75 0.63 9.43 -6.18
C SER A 75 0.66 9.97 -7.62
N LEU A 76 0.08 9.23 -8.58
CA LEU A 76 0.01 9.61 -10.00
C LEU A 76 -1.34 10.20 -10.39
N MET A 77 -2.31 10.26 -9.49
CA MET A 77 -3.67 10.72 -9.77
C MET A 77 -3.84 12.21 -9.50
N PRO A 78 -4.83 12.88 -10.14
CA PRO A 78 -5.19 14.25 -9.83
C PRO A 78 -5.59 14.44 -8.35
N ALA A 79 -5.49 15.67 -7.86
CA ALA A 79 -5.77 16.00 -6.46
C ALA A 79 -7.25 15.92 -6.07
N ASP A 80 -8.15 15.96 -7.04
CA ASP A 80 -9.61 15.97 -6.86
C ASP A 80 -10.27 14.60 -6.92
N VAL A 81 -9.47 13.51 -6.90
CA VAL A 81 -9.99 12.15 -6.86
C VAL A 81 -9.66 11.45 -5.55
N ALA A 82 -10.45 10.45 -5.24
CA ALA A 82 -10.19 9.46 -4.21
C ALA A 82 -9.88 8.11 -4.86
N VAL A 83 -9.27 7.20 -4.11
CA VAL A 83 -8.87 5.88 -4.57
C VAL A 83 -9.68 4.81 -3.86
N LEU A 84 -10.20 3.87 -4.64
CA LEU A 84 -10.83 2.65 -4.11
C LEU A 84 -10.23 1.42 -4.78
N THR A 85 -9.90 0.42 -4.00
CA THR A 85 -9.48 -0.88 -4.52
C THR A 85 -10.68 -1.61 -5.13
N VAL A 86 -10.53 -2.06 -6.36
CA VAL A 86 -11.56 -2.83 -7.08
C VAL A 86 -11.40 -4.31 -6.82
N GLU A 87 -10.17 -4.81 -6.95
CA GLU A 87 -9.81 -6.20 -6.70
C GLU A 87 -8.30 -6.32 -6.47
N TYR A 88 -7.90 -7.41 -5.86
CA TYR A 88 -6.52 -7.86 -5.91
C TYR A 88 -6.46 -9.38 -5.87
N LYS A 89 -5.38 -9.90 -6.42
CA LYS A 89 -4.95 -11.28 -6.23
C LYS A 89 -3.64 -11.26 -5.46
N ILE A 90 -3.61 -11.98 -4.34
CA ILE A 90 -2.40 -12.15 -3.53
C ILE A 90 -1.97 -13.61 -3.51
N ASN A 91 -0.68 -13.85 -3.60
CA ASN A 91 -0.06 -15.13 -3.34
C ASN A 91 0.79 -15.01 -2.07
N LEU A 92 0.53 -15.88 -1.11
CA LEU A 92 1.31 -15.99 0.11
C LEU A 92 2.38 -17.06 -0.12
N LEU A 93 3.62 -16.63 -0.23
CA LEU A 93 4.73 -17.48 -0.70
C LEU A 93 5.46 -18.16 0.44
N ARG A 94 5.50 -17.52 1.62
CA ARG A 94 6.19 -18.00 2.82
C ARG A 94 5.48 -17.50 4.07
N PRO A 95 5.68 -18.16 5.24
CA PRO A 95 5.23 -17.62 6.51
C PRO A 95 5.84 -16.24 6.76
N ALA A 96 4.99 -15.28 7.14
CA ALA A 96 5.39 -13.89 7.40
C ALA A 96 5.96 -13.78 8.82
N LYS A 97 7.28 -13.88 8.94
CA LYS A 97 8.01 -13.73 10.20
C LYS A 97 9.29 -12.92 9.98
N GLY A 98 9.73 -12.20 11.02
CA GLY A 98 10.91 -11.35 10.99
C GLY A 98 10.73 -10.20 11.96
N ASP A 99 11.69 -9.28 12.02
CA ASP A 99 11.61 -8.11 12.89
C ASP A 99 10.56 -7.10 12.36
N ARG A 100 10.40 -7.06 11.05
CA ARG A 100 9.37 -6.28 10.37
C ARG A 100 9.05 -6.83 8.99
N LEU A 101 7.88 -6.45 8.48
CA LEU A 101 7.49 -6.62 7.08
C LEU A 101 7.57 -5.27 6.36
N VAL A 102 7.92 -5.29 5.08
CA VAL A 102 7.89 -4.10 4.22
C VAL A 102 7.10 -4.43 2.96
N ALA A 103 5.99 -3.73 2.78
CA ALA A 103 5.21 -3.76 1.54
C ALA A 103 5.80 -2.74 0.56
N ARG A 104 6.20 -3.20 -0.61
CA ARG A 104 6.73 -2.38 -1.70
C ARG A 104 5.82 -2.49 -2.90
N ALA A 105 5.18 -1.41 -3.29
CA ALA A 105 4.25 -1.39 -4.41
C ALA A 105 4.70 -0.41 -5.49
N ARG A 106 4.36 -0.75 -6.72
CA ARG A 106 4.60 0.09 -7.89
C ARG A 106 3.43 0.06 -8.85
N VAL A 107 3.23 1.15 -9.57
CA VAL A 107 2.28 1.22 -10.67
C VAL A 107 2.83 0.44 -11.87
N VAL A 108 2.03 -0.48 -12.40
CA VAL A 108 2.30 -1.19 -13.64
C VAL A 108 1.75 -0.40 -14.83
N ARG A 109 0.52 0.10 -14.69
CA ARG A 109 -0.14 0.93 -15.70
C ARG A 109 -1.10 1.90 -15.03
N SER A 110 -0.92 3.18 -15.27
CA SER A 110 -1.85 4.25 -14.89
C SER A 110 -2.84 4.51 -16.01
N GLY A 111 -4.12 4.42 -15.71
CA GLY A 111 -5.24 4.77 -16.58
C GLY A 111 -6.04 5.94 -16.02
N LYS A 112 -6.94 6.50 -16.83
CA LYS A 112 -7.81 7.60 -16.41
C LYS A 112 -8.73 7.20 -15.24
N THR A 113 -9.27 6.00 -15.29
CA THR A 113 -10.22 5.48 -14.29
C THR A 113 -9.60 4.34 -13.48
N LEU A 114 -8.90 3.41 -14.14
CA LEU A 114 -8.31 2.23 -13.52
C LEU A 114 -6.79 2.29 -13.59
N THR A 115 -6.15 1.95 -12.49
CA THR A 115 -4.70 1.81 -12.39
C THR A 115 -4.37 0.40 -11.92
N VAL A 116 -3.46 -0.26 -12.60
CA VAL A 116 -2.96 -1.59 -12.21
C VAL A 116 -1.64 -1.40 -11.46
N CYS A 117 -1.55 -2.00 -10.29
CA CYS A 117 -0.37 -2.00 -9.43
C CYS A 117 0.11 -3.42 -9.16
N ALA A 118 1.39 -3.56 -8.96
CA ALA A 118 2.00 -4.77 -8.45
C ALA A 118 2.81 -4.45 -7.20
N GLY A 119 2.94 -5.41 -6.29
CA GLY A 119 3.74 -5.22 -5.10
C GLY A 119 4.11 -6.52 -4.43
N ASP A 120 5.12 -6.45 -3.59
CA ASP A 120 5.61 -7.55 -2.79
C ASP A 120 5.68 -7.15 -1.32
N VAL A 121 5.51 -8.11 -0.43
CA VAL A 121 5.87 -7.96 0.98
C VAL A 121 7.13 -8.76 1.23
N VAL A 122 8.14 -8.10 1.77
CA VAL A 122 9.37 -8.73 2.23
C VAL A 122 9.42 -8.78 3.75
N ALA A 123 9.88 -9.90 4.29
CA ALA A 123 10.21 -10.03 5.70
C ALA A 123 11.70 -9.72 5.88
N GLN A 124 12.01 -8.90 6.88
CA GLN A 124 13.38 -8.53 7.24
C GLN A 124 13.77 -9.13 8.58
N ALA A 125 14.80 -9.98 8.56
CA ALA A 125 15.39 -10.61 9.74
C ALA A 125 16.88 -10.91 9.45
N GLY A 126 17.67 -9.85 9.24
CA GLY A 126 19.06 -9.94 8.77
C GLY A 126 19.16 -10.03 7.23
N ALA A 127 18.40 -10.89 6.59
CA ALA A 127 18.19 -10.95 5.14
C ALA A 127 16.75 -10.56 4.78
N GLU A 128 16.47 -10.36 3.49
CA GLU A 128 15.13 -10.12 2.98
C GLU A 128 14.57 -11.37 2.29
N ASP A 129 13.39 -11.80 2.70
CA ASP A 129 12.62 -12.87 2.06
C ASP A 129 11.29 -12.35 1.56
N VAL A 130 10.97 -12.58 0.29
CA VAL A 130 9.64 -12.27 -0.26
C VAL A 130 8.62 -13.25 0.33
N VAL A 131 7.65 -12.74 1.08
CA VAL A 131 6.62 -13.55 1.74
C VAL A 131 5.27 -13.49 1.03
N ALA A 132 5.01 -12.45 0.25
CA ALA A 132 3.79 -12.29 -0.53
C ALA A 132 4.02 -11.47 -1.79
N THR A 133 3.22 -11.72 -2.80
CA THR A 133 3.15 -10.91 -4.03
C THR A 133 1.69 -10.64 -4.41
N MET A 134 1.42 -9.47 -4.97
CA MET A 134 0.07 -9.02 -5.30
C MET A 134 0.03 -8.33 -6.66
N LEU A 135 -1.06 -8.54 -7.36
CA LEU A 135 -1.49 -7.71 -8.47
C LEU A 135 -2.85 -7.10 -8.10
N ALA A 136 -2.97 -5.78 -8.17
CA ALA A 136 -4.16 -5.05 -7.74
C ALA A 136 -4.66 -4.11 -8.82
N THR A 137 -5.97 -3.93 -8.87
CA THR A 137 -6.61 -2.88 -9.66
C THR A 137 -7.28 -1.90 -8.71
N VAL A 138 -6.96 -0.63 -8.87
CA VAL A 138 -7.56 0.46 -8.12
C VAL A 138 -8.26 1.45 -9.03
N MET A 139 -9.31 2.09 -8.53
CA MET A 139 -10.14 3.00 -9.31
C MET A 139 -10.05 4.42 -8.75
N ALA A 140 -9.87 5.39 -9.65
CA ALA A 140 -10.02 6.79 -9.35
C ALA A 140 -11.51 7.15 -9.36
N VAL A 141 -12.00 7.76 -8.29
CA VAL A 141 -13.39 8.23 -8.18
C VAL A 141 -13.39 9.72 -7.80
N PRO A 142 -14.32 10.54 -8.31
CA PRO A 142 -14.42 11.92 -7.87
C PRO A 142 -14.61 12.02 -6.36
N GLN A 143 -13.92 12.95 -5.70
CA GLN A 143 -14.16 13.23 -4.30
C GLN A 143 -15.55 13.81 -4.08
N ARG A 144 -16.18 13.47 -2.97
CA ARG A 144 -17.48 13.94 -2.52
C ARG A 144 -17.54 13.86 -0.99
N ASP A 145 -18.61 14.35 -0.38
CA ASP A 145 -18.68 14.48 1.09
C ASP A 145 -18.48 13.18 1.86
N ASP A 146 -18.94 12.05 1.29
CA ASP A 146 -18.78 10.69 1.85
C ASP A 146 -17.48 9.99 1.42
N LEU A 147 -16.71 10.59 0.53
CA LEU A 147 -15.53 9.98 -0.07
C LEU A 147 -14.43 11.02 -0.31
N LYS A 148 -13.60 11.24 0.70
CA LYS A 148 -12.44 12.15 0.66
C LYS A 148 -11.17 11.37 0.89
N GLN A 149 -10.20 11.60 0.01
CA GLN A 149 -8.89 10.97 0.11
C GLN A 149 -7.97 11.68 1.10
#